data_17cc9e30c741f219a7bbc8223df3ad4c
#
_entry.id   17cc9e30c741f219a7bbc8223df3ad4c
#
_cell.length_a   1.000
_cell.length_b   1.000
_cell.length_c   1.000
_cell.angle_alpha   90.00
_cell.angle_beta   90.00
_cell.angle_gamma   90.00
#
_symmetry.space_group_name_H-M   'P 1'
#
loop_
_entity.id
_entity.type
_entity.pdbx_description
1 polymer ?
#
loop_
_entity_poly.entity_id
_entity_poly.type
_entity_poly.pdbx_seq_one_letter_code
_entity_poly.pdbx_strand_id
1 'polypeptide(L)'
;MSYINKKSSWLYILVAIMFVVVGVLAYALTLDRSAPKIIVQNEVMGKDIYWNLQNPIKIDIGDASGIKSYEVTFNDGQSQINLDTKVVKEDQNSVSLEISSPKNSEFLKATNGTLKIVAFDNSKWNFFKGNEAIKTTNVIIDRRSPIANVI
;
A
#
# COMPACT_ATOMS: atom_id res chain seq x y z
N MET A 1 -41.06 -35.20 41.15
CA MET A 1 -40.62 -35.02 39.73
C MET A 1 -40.49 -33.53 39.45
N SER A 2 -39.29 -33.05 39.38
CA SER A 2 -39.02 -31.62 39.14
C SER A 2 -39.11 -31.35 37.63
N TYR A 3 -40.10 -30.62 37.19
CA TYR A 3 -40.18 -30.09 35.83
C TYR A 3 -39.14 -29.00 35.69
N ILE A 4 -37.96 -29.34 35.24
CA ILE A 4 -36.97 -28.36 34.81
C ILE A 4 -37.53 -27.65 33.57
N ASN A 5 -37.85 -26.39 33.76
CA ASN A 5 -38.53 -25.53 32.79
C ASN A 5 -37.63 -25.33 31.54
N LYS A 6 -37.77 -26.18 30.52
CA LYS A 6 -37.01 -26.17 29.27
C LYS A 6 -37.03 -24.81 28.55
N LYS A 7 -38.02 -23.95 28.84
CA LYS A 7 -38.11 -22.61 28.25
C LYS A 7 -37.08 -21.63 28.80
N SER A 8 -36.56 -21.83 30.00
CA SER A 8 -35.59 -20.93 30.63
C SER A 8 -34.19 -21.08 30.04
N SER A 9 -33.74 -22.29 29.71
CA SER A 9 -32.40 -22.54 29.18
C SER A 9 -32.21 -21.97 27.78
N TRP A 10 -33.22 -21.93 26.94
CA TRP A 10 -33.12 -21.35 25.59
C TRP A 10 -32.96 -19.83 25.61
N LEU A 11 -33.61 -19.17 26.59
CA LEU A 11 -33.45 -17.73 26.78
C LEU A 11 -31.97 -17.36 27.13
N TYR A 12 -31.34 -18.14 28.02
CA TYR A 12 -29.93 -17.92 28.38
C TYR A 12 -29.00 -18.13 27.21
N ILE A 13 -29.27 -19.10 26.33
CA ILE A 13 -28.51 -19.33 25.12
C ILE A 13 -28.65 -18.14 24.16
N LEU A 14 -29.86 -17.62 23.95
CA LEU A 14 -30.07 -16.43 23.09
C LEU A 14 -29.37 -15.19 23.65
N VAL A 15 -29.44 -14.98 24.96
CA VAL A 15 -28.73 -13.85 25.59
C VAL A 15 -27.21 -14.01 25.43
N ALA A 16 -26.66 -15.20 25.61
CA ALA A 16 -25.25 -15.46 25.43
C ALA A 16 -24.82 -15.20 23.97
N ILE A 17 -25.60 -15.67 22.99
CA ILE A 17 -25.34 -15.41 21.56
C ILE A 17 -25.38 -13.91 21.28
N MET A 18 -26.35 -13.18 21.83
CA MET A 18 -26.45 -11.74 21.65
C MET A 18 -25.20 -11.01 22.19
N PHE A 19 -24.69 -11.40 23.37
CA PHE A 19 -23.46 -10.83 23.93
C PHE A 19 -22.26 -11.13 23.05
N VAL A 20 -22.14 -12.32 22.47
CA VAL A 20 -21.07 -12.69 21.55
C VAL A 20 -21.15 -11.82 20.29
N VAL A 21 -22.34 -11.67 19.70
CA VAL A 21 -22.55 -10.85 18.49
C VAL A 21 -22.19 -9.38 18.78
N VAL A 22 -22.67 -8.83 19.90
CA VAL A 22 -22.33 -7.45 20.29
C VAL A 22 -20.83 -7.29 20.51
N GLY A 23 -20.17 -8.26 21.16
CA GLY A 23 -18.73 -8.26 21.38
C GLY A 23 -17.95 -8.28 20.06
N VAL A 24 -18.34 -9.12 19.11
CA VAL A 24 -17.74 -9.20 17.77
C VAL A 24 -17.94 -7.89 17.00
N LEU A 25 -19.14 -7.32 17.04
CA LEU A 25 -19.41 -6.03 16.39
C LEU A 25 -18.57 -4.91 17.00
N ALA A 26 -18.51 -4.83 18.34
CA ALA A 26 -17.69 -3.84 19.03
C ALA A 26 -16.22 -3.99 18.66
N TYR A 27 -15.69 -5.21 18.63
CA TYR A 27 -14.32 -5.48 18.19
C TYR A 27 -14.10 -5.04 16.74
N ALA A 28 -15.01 -5.38 15.82
CA ALA A 28 -14.92 -4.98 14.42
C ALA A 28 -14.88 -3.46 14.22
N LEU A 29 -15.51 -2.70 15.11
CA LEU A 29 -15.47 -1.22 15.08
C LEU A 29 -14.11 -0.64 15.52
N THR A 30 -13.29 -1.40 16.22
CA THR A 30 -11.93 -0.96 16.64
C THR A 30 -10.87 -1.24 15.60
N LEU A 31 -11.18 -1.99 14.55
CA LEU A 31 -10.23 -2.32 13.51
C LEU A 31 -10.00 -1.11 12.58
N ASP A 32 -8.73 -0.84 12.28
CA ASP A 32 -8.36 0.18 11.30
C ASP A 32 -8.80 -0.26 9.90
N ARG A 33 -9.49 0.65 9.22
CA ARG A 33 -9.99 0.48 7.85
C ARG A 33 -9.37 1.47 6.86
N SER A 34 -8.46 2.31 7.36
CA SER A 34 -7.75 3.27 6.53
C SER A 34 -6.73 2.53 5.66
N ALA A 35 -6.61 2.91 4.41
CA ALA A 35 -5.56 2.39 3.55
C ALA A 35 -4.26 3.18 3.73
N PRO A 36 -3.08 2.58 3.51
CA PRO A 36 -1.80 3.27 3.53
C PRO A 36 -1.78 4.50 2.64
N LYS A 37 -1.16 5.57 3.10
CA LYS A 37 -0.95 6.77 2.31
C LYS A 37 0.35 6.66 1.54
N ILE A 38 0.29 6.78 0.21
CA ILE A 38 1.44 6.74 -0.69
C ILE A 38 1.68 8.15 -1.24
N ILE A 39 2.88 8.69 -1.01
CA ILE A 39 3.31 9.99 -1.50
C ILE A 39 4.53 9.77 -2.40
N VAL A 40 4.45 10.21 -3.64
CA VAL A 40 5.58 10.23 -4.56
C VAL A 40 6.12 11.65 -4.60
N GLN A 41 7.40 11.81 -4.28
CA GLN A 41 8.03 13.13 -4.26
C GLN A 41 8.25 13.64 -5.68
N ASN A 42 8.20 14.98 -5.85
CA ASN A 42 8.36 15.65 -7.14
C ASN A 42 7.30 15.32 -8.21
N GLU A 43 6.16 14.84 -7.77
CA GLU A 43 4.99 14.63 -8.62
C GLU A 43 4.40 16.00 -9.04
N VAL A 44 4.31 16.26 -10.34
CA VAL A 44 3.72 17.49 -10.87
C VAL A 44 2.22 17.31 -11.01
N MET A 45 1.44 18.20 -10.40
CA MET A 45 -0.03 18.17 -10.39
C MET A 45 -0.62 16.82 -9.91
N GLY A 46 0.15 16.04 -9.12
CA GLY A 46 -0.30 14.77 -8.58
C GLY A 46 -0.46 13.63 -9.61
N LYS A 47 0.13 13.76 -10.80
CA LYS A 47 -0.02 12.77 -11.89
C LYS A 47 1.26 12.38 -12.61
N ASP A 48 2.19 13.30 -12.78
CA ASP A 48 3.36 13.09 -13.64
C ASP A 48 4.66 13.28 -12.87
N ILE A 49 5.66 12.44 -13.18
CA ILE A 49 7.03 12.54 -12.68
C ILE A 49 7.96 12.68 -13.87
N TYR A 50 8.88 13.64 -13.82
CA TYR A 50 9.99 13.75 -14.75
C TYR A 50 11.21 13.03 -14.17
N TRP A 51 11.59 11.91 -14.76
CA TRP A 51 12.67 11.06 -14.28
C TRP A 51 13.87 11.12 -15.22
N ASN A 52 14.97 11.68 -14.75
CA ASN A 52 16.22 11.78 -15.52
C ASN A 52 17.10 10.52 -15.41
N LEU A 53 16.65 9.47 -14.75
CA LEU A 53 17.36 8.20 -14.51
C LEU A 53 18.63 8.32 -13.65
N GLN A 54 19.12 9.52 -13.37
CA GLN A 54 20.30 9.75 -12.53
C GLN A 54 19.91 9.88 -11.06
N ASN A 55 18.79 10.52 -10.79
CA ASN A 55 18.28 10.68 -9.44
C ASN A 55 17.20 9.63 -9.15
N PRO A 56 17.19 9.04 -7.95
CA PRO A 56 16.16 8.09 -7.57
C PRO A 56 14.79 8.78 -7.45
N ILE A 57 13.72 8.05 -7.77
CA ILE A 57 12.35 8.45 -7.41
C ILE A 57 12.18 8.17 -5.93
N LYS A 58 11.78 9.17 -5.17
CA LYS A 58 11.52 9.04 -3.74
C LYS A 58 10.04 8.82 -3.49
N ILE A 59 9.75 7.81 -2.67
CA ILE A 59 8.38 7.39 -2.33
C ILE A 59 8.30 7.23 -0.83
N ASP A 60 7.30 7.85 -0.22
CA ASP A 60 6.99 7.70 1.20
C ASP A 60 5.65 6.96 1.33
N ILE A 61 5.65 5.89 2.12
CA ILE A 61 4.48 5.09 2.42
C ILE A 61 4.27 5.13 3.93
N GLY A 62 3.08 5.50 4.38
CA GLY A 62 2.79 5.62 5.81
C GLY A 62 1.40 5.15 6.17
N ASP A 63 1.28 4.52 7.34
CA ASP A 63 0.03 4.08 7.93
C ASP A 63 0.13 3.96 9.45
N ALA A 64 -0.97 4.25 10.17
CA ALA A 64 -1.03 4.18 11.63
C ALA A 64 -0.91 2.73 12.16
N SER A 65 -1.41 1.77 11.39
CA SER A 65 -1.35 0.32 11.70
C SER A 65 0.00 -0.32 11.34
N GLY A 66 0.92 0.46 10.75
CA GLY A 66 2.21 -0.02 10.24
C GLY A 66 2.12 -0.58 8.82
N ILE A 67 3.25 -0.62 8.14
CA ILE A 67 3.35 -1.12 6.76
C ILE A 67 3.75 -2.60 6.78
N LYS A 68 2.94 -3.45 6.14
CA LYS A 68 3.17 -4.89 6.01
C LYS A 68 4.06 -5.24 4.83
N SER A 69 3.72 -4.69 3.68
CA SER A 69 4.46 -4.94 2.44
C SER A 69 4.21 -3.87 1.41
N TYR A 70 5.11 -3.76 0.45
CA TYR A 70 4.92 -2.93 -0.73
C TYR A 70 5.54 -3.58 -1.96
N GLU A 71 5.06 -3.14 -3.12
CA GLU A 71 5.57 -3.49 -4.44
C GLU A 71 5.56 -2.25 -5.31
N VAL A 72 6.67 -2.00 -6.00
CA VAL A 72 6.83 -0.90 -6.96
C VAL A 72 7.14 -1.47 -8.33
N THR A 73 6.25 -1.26 -9.28
CA THR A 73 6.38 -1.74 -10.65
C THR A 73 6.37 -0.59 -11.65
N PHE A 74 7.13 -0.73 -12.71
CA PHE A 74 7.14 0.18 -13.85
C PHE A 74 6.67 -0.54 -15.11
N ASN A 75 5.77 0.08 -15.87
CA ASN A 75 5.27 -0.44 -17.14
C ASN A 75 5.52 0.60 -18.23
N ASP A 76 6.27 0.22 -19.26
CA ASP A 76 6.61 1.07 -20.41
C ASP A 76 5.64 0.92 -21.60
N GLY A 77 4.54 0.18 -21.39
CA GLY A 77 3.55 -0.14 -22.42
C GLY A 77 3.82 -1.43 -23.19
N GLN A 78 5.04 -1.98 -23.14
CA GLN A 78 5.44 -3.24 -23.76
C GLN A 78 5.77 -4.30 -22.71
N SER A 79 6.34 -3.89 -21.59
CA SER A 79 6.80 -4.76 -20.54
C SER A 79 6.60 -4.13 -19.16
N GLN A 80 6.48 -4.99 -18.15
CA GLN A 80 6.39 -4.61 -16.76
C GLN A 80 7.61 -5.09 -16.00
N ILE A 81 8.23 -4.18 -15.24
CA ILE A 81 9.37 -4.48 -14.38
C ILE A 81 8.99 -4.30 -12.93
N ASN A 82 9.43 -5.20 -12.09
CA ASN A 82 9.46 -4.98 -10.67
C ASN A 82 10.72 -4.17 -10.32
N LEU A 83 10.52 -2.98 -9.78
CA LEU A 83 11.62 -2.10 -9.36
C LEU A 83 12.03 -2.35 -7.92
N ASP A 84 11.07 -2.63 -7.04
CA ASP A 84 11.30 -2.96 -5.64
C ASP A 84 10.09 -3.71 -5.06
N THR A 85 10.37 -4.71 -4.23
CA THR A 85 9.34 -5.45 -3.49
C THR A 85 9.89 -5.84 -2.13
N LYS A 86 9.18 -5.52 -1.07
CA LYS A 86 9.60 -5.86 0.28
C LYS A 86 8.43 -6.24 1.18
N VAL A 87 8.64 -7.27 1.98
CA VAL A 87 7.84 -7.54 3.18
C VAL A 87 8.55 -6.89 4.35
N VAL A 88 7.86 -5.96 5.02
CA VAL A 88 8.39 -5.22 6.16
C VAL A 88 8.31 -6.13 7.38
N LYS A 89 9.45 -6.44 8.01
CA LYS A 89 9.52 -7.41 9.12
C LYS A 89 9.22 -6.80 10.50
N GLU A 90 9.27 -5.49 10.61
CA GLU A 90 9.04 -4.75 11.85
C GLU A 90 7.81 -3.85 11.68
N ASP A 91 7.13 -3.55 12.78
CA ASP A 91 5.99 -2.63 12.80
C ASP A 91 6.48 -1.20 12.55
N GLN A 92 6.74 -0.87 11.29
CA GLN A 92 7.13 0.46 10.86
C GLN A 92 5.89 1.20 10.35
N ASN A 93 5.59 2.33 10.99
CA ASN A 93 4.46 3.16 10.56
C ASN A 93 4.75 3.96 9.28
N SER A 94 6.02 4.03 8.88
CA SER A 94 6.43 4.69 7.64
C SER A 94 7.64 4.01 7.01
N VAL A 95 7.67 3.97 5.69
CA VAL A 95 8.79 3.47 4.89
C VAL A 95 9.10 4.50 3.81
N SER A 96 10.36 4.91 3.73
CA SER A 96 10.85 5.78 2.65
C SER A 96 11.70 4.98 1.69
N LEU A 97 11.41 5.07 0.41
CA LEU A 97 12.04 4.32 -0.67
C LEU A 97 12.78 5.26 -1.61
N GLU A 98 13.92 4.82 -2.11
CA GLU A 98 14.64 5.47 -3.20
C GLU A 98 14.76 4.50 -4.38
N ILE A 99 13.92 4.68 -5.38
CA ILE A 99 13.87 3.83 -6.57
C ILE A 99 14.88 4.34 -7.60
N SER A 100 15.98 3.64 -7.70
CA SER A 100 17.02 3.92 -8.70
C SER A 100 16.68 3.32 -10.06
N SER A 101 17.25 3.88 -11.12
CA SER A 101 17.12 3.33 -12.46
C SER A 101 17.64 1.88 -12.51
N PRO A 102 16.93 0.95 -13.16
CA PRO A 102 17.42 -0.40 -13.37
C PRO A 102 18.74 -0.40 -14.11
N LYS A 103 19.67 -1.27 -13.71
CA LYS A 103 21.01 -1.36 -14.32
C LYS A 103 21.00 -1.78 -15.79
N ASN A 104 19.96 -2.51 -16.23
CA ASN A 104 19.77 -2.88 -17.64
C ASN A 104 19.07 -1.75 -18.38
N SER A 105 19.86 -0.81 -18.92
CA SER A 105 19.38 0.35 -19.65
C SER A 105 18.61 0.03 -20.94
N GLU A 106 18.73 -1.18 -21.49
CA GLU A 106 17.91 -1.63 -22.62
C GLU A 106 16.43 -1.66 -22.30
N PHE A 107 16.10 -1.80 -21.04
CA PHE A 107 14.74 -1.89 -20.53
C PHE A 107 14.00 -0.55 -20.62
N LEU A 108 14.70 0.56 -20.53
CA LEU A 108 14.10 1.90 -20.53
C LEU A 108 14.28 2.57 -21.90
N LYS A 109 13.96 1.86 -22.98
CA LYS A 109 13.90 2.49 -24.33
C LYS A 109 12.71 3.43 -24.44
N ALA A 110 11.69 3.24 -23.61
CA ALA A 110 10.53 4.09 -23.55
C ALA A 110 10.88 5.53 -23.16
N THR A 111 10.14 6.48 -23.68
CA THR A 111 10.19 7.90 -23.30
C THR A 111 9.20 8.21 -22.19
N ASN A 112 8.26 7.35 -21.95
CA ASN A 112 7.24 7.44 -20.92
C ASN A 112 6.83 6.05 -20.43
N GLY A 113 6.17 6.00 -19.30
CA GLY A 113 5.63 4.77 -18.72
C GLY A 113 4.75 5.08 -17.50
N THR A 114 4.36 4.04 -16.80
CA THR A 114 3.51 4.13 -15.62
C THR A 114 4.19 3.47 -14.44
N LEU A 115 4.38 4.21 -13.36
CA LEU A 115 4.83 3.71 -12.07
C LEU A 115 3.59 3.33 -11.26
N LYS A 116 3.50 2.05 -10.86
CA LYS A 116 2.46 1.55 -9.98
C LYS A 116 3.07 1.14 -8.66
N ILE A 117 2.50 1.63 -7.58
CA ILE A 117 2.90 1.33 -6.21
C ILE A 117 1.70 0.68 -5.54
N VAL A 118 1.90 -0.50 -4.96
CA VAL A 118 0.91 -1.20 -4.16
C VAL A 118 1.47 -1.34 -2.76
N ALA A 119 0.69 -1.01 -1.75
CA ALA A 119 1.10 -1.14 -0.35
C ALA A 119 -0.02 -1.77 0.48
N PHE A 120 0.36 -2.58 1.45
CA PHE A 120 -0.53 -3.20 2.44
C PHE A 120 -0.09 -2.79 3.84
N ASP A 121 -1.07 -2.51 4.71
CA ASP A 121 -0.84 -2.25 6.13
C ASP A 121 -0.89 -3.53 6.98
N ASN A 122 -0.59 -3.39 8.28
CA ASN A 122 -0.69 -4.46 9.28
C ASN A 122 -2.05 -4.54 9.96
N SER A 123 -3.07 -3.84 9.45
CA SER A 123 -4.41 -3.90 10.01
C SER A 123 -4.95 -5.34 10.02
N LYS A 124 -5.68 -5.67 11.07
CA LYS A 124 -6.39 -6.97 11.16
C LYS A 124 -7.68 -6.99 10.32
N TRP A 125 -8.00 -5.86 9.68
CA TRP A 125 -9.13 -5.78 8.75
C TRP A 125 -8.98 -6.78 7.61
N ASN A 126 -10.11 -7.15 6.99
CA ASN A 126 -10.15 -8.07 5.85
C ASN A 126 -9.44 -9.41 6.13
N PHE A 127 -9.76 -10.05 7.27
CA PHE A 127 -9.19 -11.33 7.68
C PHE A 127 -7.65 -11.33 7.73
N PHE A 128 -7.06 -10.32 8.35
CA PHE A 128 -5.62 -10.13 8.52
C PHE A 128 -4.83 -9.89 7.22
N LYS A 129 -5.52 -9.60 6.11
CA LYS A 129 -4.85 -9.18 4.87
C LYS A 129 -4.31 -7.77 4.97
N GLY A 130 -4.95 -6.93 5.78
CA GLY A 130 -4.70 -5.50 5.85
C GLY A 130 -5.50 -4.72 4.81
N ASN A 131 -5.35 -3.41 4.83
CA ASN A 131 -5.92 -2.53 3.83
C ASN A 131 -4.90 -2.33 2.70
N GLU A 132 -5.39 -2.24 1.47
CA GLU A 132 -4.59 -2.05 0.27
C GLU A 132 -4.67 -0.61 -0.20
N ALA A 133 -3.52 -0.03 -0.55
CA ALA A 133 -3.42 1.22 -1.29
C ALA A 133 -2.74 0.98 -2.62
N ILE A 134 -3.29 1.58 -3.68
CA ILE A 134 -2.71 1.56 -5.02
C ILE A 134 -2.54 3.00 -5.48
N LYS A 135 -1.31 3.37 -5.81
CA LYS A 135 -0.97 4.65 -6.44
C LYS A 135 -0.39 4.39 -7.82
N THR A 136 -0.91 5.10 -8.82
CA THR A 136 -0.43 5.04 -10.19
C THR A 136 -0.03 6.44 -10.63
N THR A 137 1.18 6.60 -11.17
CA THR A 137 1.75 7.88 -11.59
C THR A 137 2.41 7.71 -12.94
N ASN A 138 2.20 8.65 -13.86
CA ASN A 138 2.91 8.65 -15.14
C ASN A 138 4.36 9.09 -14.93
N VAL A 139 5.27 8.44 -15.63
CA VAL A 139 6.70 8.76 -15.62
C VAL A 139 7.11 9.17 -17.01
N ILE A 140 7.63 10.39 -17.12
CA ILE A 140 8.23 10.92 -18.34
C ILE A 140 9.75 10.82 -18.17
N ILE A 141 10.39 10.04 -19.03
CA ILE A 141 11.84 9.81 -18.95
C ILE A 141 12.56 10.88 -19.74
N ASP A 142 13.27 11.77 -19.02
CA ASP A 142 14.11 12.81 -19.63
C ASP A 142 15.57 12.35 -19.69
N ARG A 143 16.04 12.09 -20.91
CA ARG A 143 17.42 11.66 -21.19
C ARG A 143 18.30 12.78 -21.68
N ARG A 144 17.78 14.00 -21.72
CA ARG A 144 18.57 15.14 -22.20
C ARG A 144 19.62 15.50 -21.16
N SER A 145 20.87 15.59 -21.61
CA SER A 145 21.96 16.13 -20.78
C SER A 145 21.69 17.62 -20.51
N PRO A 146 21.94 18.11 -19.30
CA PRO A 146 21.85 19.52 -19.01
C PRO A 146 22.83 20.25 -19.94
N ILE A 147 22.34 21.22 -20.71
CA ILE A 147 23.18 22.11 -21.52
C ILE A 147 23.75 23.16 -20.57
N ALA A 148 25.01 23.02 -20.17
CA ALA A 148 25.71 24.07 -19.46
C ALA A 148 26.07 25.16 -20.48
N ASN A 149 25.32 26.25 -20.54
CA ASN A 149 25.77 27.47 -21.18
C ASN A 149 26.83 28.11 -20.27
N VAL A 150 28.11 27.90 -20.60
CA VAL A 150 29.19 28.66 -20.01
C VAL A 150 29.14 30.06 -20.68
N ILE A 151 28.75 31.05 -19.90
CA ILE A 151 28.83 32.48 -20.29
C ILE A 151 30.23 32.98 -19.99
#